data_c068faea9a899e603122baeaebfa106a
#
_entry.id   c068faea9a899e603122baeaebfa106a
#
_cell.length_a   1.000
_cell.length_b   1.000
_cell.length_c   1.000
_cell.angle_alpha   90.00
_cell.angle_beta   90.00
_cell.angle_gamma   90.00
#
_symmetry.space_group_name_H-M   'P 1'
#
loop_
_entity.id
_entity.type
_entity.pdbx_description
1 polymer ?
#
loop_
_entity_poly.entity_id
_entity_poly.type
_entity_poly.pdbx_seq_one_letter_code
_entity_poly.pdbx_strand_id
1 'polypeptide(L)'
;ERGIMKLYLAEDGYAGAVDTENTGAARAAVQKALPHLQLTQSSPGNIEIMPENTGKGTALAFLANYLGFEREQVMAMGDAENDLSMLEYAYHSVAMANASPAVQKACRYQTLSNDECGVAAMIDRVLAMQER
;
A
#
# COMPACT_ATOMS: atom_id res chain seq x y z
N GLU A 1 -19.55 0.03 21.00
CA GLU A 1 -18.82 1.26 20.64
C GLU A 1 -18.34 1.12 19.19
N ARG A 2 -18.65 2.13 18.37
CA ARG A 2 -18.14 2.17 17.00
C ARG A 2 -16.82 2.94 17.03
N GLY A 3 -15.70 2.24 16.96
CA GLY A 3 -14.38 2.84 16.92
C GLY A 3 -14.11 3.57 15.60
N ILE A 4 -13.22 4.56 15.63
CA ILE A 4 -12.70 5.21 14.42
C ILE A 4 -11.77 4.22 13.74
N MET A 5 -12.07 3.88 12.50
CA MET A 5 -11.27 2.94 11.69
C MET A 5 -10.06 3.62 11.05
N LYS A 6 -10.21 4.89 10.66
CA LYS A 6 -9.18 5.65 9.96
C LYS A 6 -9.46 7.15 10.07
N LEU A 7 -8.41 7.95 10.30
CA LEU A 7 -8.42 9.40 10.11
C LEU A 7 -7.61 9.74 8.87
N TYR A 8 -8.08 10.71 8.12
CA TYR A 8 -7.42 11.22 6.93
C TYR A 8 -7.14 12.71 7.12
N LEU A 9 -5.88 13.09 7.10
CA LEU A 9 -5.43 14.47 7.09
C LEU A 9 -4.91 14.77 5.70
N ALA A 10 -5.41 15.83 5.08
CA ALA A 10 -4.94 16.32 3.80
C ALA A 10 -4.72 17.82 3.89
N GLU A 11 -3.76 18.30 3.13
CA GLU A 11 -3.57 19.73 2.95
C GLU A 11 -4.69 20.30 2.06
N ASP A 12 -5.24 21.46 2.46
CA ASP A 12 -6.23 22.18 1.66
C ASP A 12 -5.56 22.80 0.43
N GLY A 13 -5.64 22.12 -0.71
CA GLY A 13 -5.01 22.63 -1.93
C GLY A 13 -5.10 21.68 -3.11
N TYR A 14 -6.31 21.40 -3.56
CA TYR A 14 -6.54 20.61 -4.77
C TYR A 14 -6.05 21.28 -6.08
N ALA A 15 -5.43 22.46 -6.01
CA ALA A 15 -4.99 23.24 -7.17
C ALA A 15 -3.60 23.91 -7.03
N GLY A 16 -2.82 23.58 -6.02
CA GLY A 16 -1.49 24.16 -5.79
C GLY A 16 -0.41 23.11 -5.52
N ALA A 17 0.83 23.53 -5.46
CA ALA A 17 1.93 22.67 -5.07
C ALA A 17 1.71 22.14 -3.65
N VAL A 18 1.74 20.83 -3.48
CA VAL A 18 1.63 20.15 -2.18
C VAL A 18 2.87 20.52 -1.35
N ASP A 19 2.66 21.09 -0.14
CA ASP A 19 3.73 21.34 0.83
C ASP A 19 4.13 20.04 1.54
N THR A 20 5.02 19.28 0.91
CA THR A 20 5.52 18.01 1.46
C THR A 20 6.34 18.20 2.73
N GLU A 21 6.91 19.38 2.97
CA GLU A 21 7.67 19.69 4.19
C GLU A 21 6.73 19.82 5.40
N ASN A 22 5.63 20.55 5.22
CA ASN A 22 4.60 20.70 6.25
C ASN A 22 3.93 19.35 6.57
N THR A 23 3.59 18.57 5.55
CA THR A 23 3.05 17.20 5.71
C THR A 23 4.02 16.29 6.46
N GLY A 24 5.32 16.36 6.15
CA GLY A 24 6.37 15.61 6.84
C GLY A 24 6.50 16.00 8.31
N ALA A 25 6.45 17.30 8.63
CA ALA A 25 6.49 17.80 9.99
C ALA A 25 5.25 17.35 10.79
N ALA A 26 4.06 17.44 10.20
CA ALA A 26 2.83 16.97 10.81
C ALA A 26 2.85 15.47 11.10
N ARG A 27 3.32 14.64 10.14
CA ARG A 27 3.51 13.20 10.30
C ARG A 27 4.44 12.88 11.47
N ALA A 28 5.58 13.55 11.57
CA ALA A 28 6.55 13.37 12.66
C ALA A 28 5.95 13.75 14.01
N ALA A 29 5.20 14.84 14.08
CA ALA A 29 4.52 15.28 15.30
C ALA A 29 3.48 14.25 15.79
N VAL A 30 2.64 13.72 14.88
CA VAL A 30 1.65 12.69 15.20
C VAL A 30 2.35 11.41 15.66
N GLN A 31 3.37 10.94 14.93
CA GLN A 31 4.12 9.73 15.30
C GLN A 31 4.78 9.84 16.66
N LYS A 32 5.29 11.02 17.01
CA LYS A 32 5.89 11.28 18.33
C LYS A 32 4.86 11.29 19.45
N ALA A 33 3.69 11.89 19.20
CA ALA A 33 2.62 12.02 20.19
C ALA A 33 1.86 10.70 20.40
N LEU A 34 1.68 9.91 19.34
CA LEU A 34 0.87 8.70 19.33
C LEU A 34 1.64 7.54 18.63
N PRO A 35 2.74 7.06 19.25
CA PRO A 35 3.66 6.10 18.63
C PRO A 35 3.04 4.72 18.35
N HIS A 36 1.90 4.41 18.96
CA HIS A 36 1.15 3.17 18.78
C HIS A 36 0.21 3.21 17.56
N LEU A 37 0.03 4.38 16.94
CA LEU A 37 -0.80 4.47 15.74
C LEU A 37 0.03 4.18 14.48
N GLN A 38 -0.61 3.54 13.52
CA GLN A 38 -0.02 3.32 12.21
C GLN A 38 -0.29 4.50 11.29
N LEU A 39 0.79 5.06 10.72
CA LEU A 39 0.72 6.15 9.77
C LEU A 39 1.17 5.67 8.40
N THR A 40 0.38 5.97 7.39
CA THR A 40 0.71 5.69 5.99
C THR A 40 0.29 6.85 5.09
N GLN A 41 0.58 6.75 3.82
CA GLN A 41 0.35 7.79 2.82
C GLN A 41 -0.09 7.13 1.50
N SER A 42 -1.14 7.63 0.90
CA SER A 42 -1.64 7.17 -0.40
C SER A 42 -1.34 8.15 -1.54
N SER A 43 -1.03 9.41 -1.19
CA SER A 43 -0.60 10.44 -2.14
C SER A 43 0.26 11.49 -1.44
N PRO A 44 1.10 12.26 -2.17
CA PRO A 44 1.78 13.41 -1.60
C PRO A 44 0.79 14.37 -0.91
N GLY A 45 1.14 14.88 0.27
CA GLY A 45 0.29 15.85 1.00
C GLY A 45 -0.84 15.25 1.84
N ASN A 46 -0.91 13.93 2.01
CA ASN A 46 -1.85 13.33 2.96
C ASN A 46 -1.14 12.49 4.03
N ILE A 47 -1.85 12.28 5.12
CA ILE A 47 -1.48 11.35 6.19
C ILE A 47 -2.72 10.53 6.54
N GLU A 48 -2.60 9.23 6.46
CA GLU A 48 -3.59 8.29 6.91
C GLU A 48 -3.18 7.76 8.28
N ILE A 49 -4.04 7.91 9.27
CA ILE A 49 -3.80 7.50 10.66
C ILE A 49 -4.77 6.38 10.99
N MET A 50 -4.24 5.25 11.39
CA MET A 50 -5.00 4.03 11.67
C MET A 50 -4.65 3.48 13.05
N PRO A 51 -5.53 2.69 13.66
CA PRO A 51 -5.19 1.92 14.86
C PRO A 51 -4.00 1.00 14.60
N GLU A 52 -3.32 0.60 15.66
CA GLU A 52 -2.25 -0.39 15.61
C GLU A 52 -2.73 -1.71 14.97
N ASN A 53 -1.85 -2.35 14.24
CA ASN A 53 -2.12 -3.63 13.56
C ASN A 53 -3.27 -3.58 12.54
N THR A 54 -3.56 -2.41 11.98
CA THR A 54 -4.48 -2.26 10.85
C THR A 54 -3.71 -1.87 9.59
N GLY A 55 -4.30 -2.17 8.44
CA GLY A 55 -3.70 -1.85 7.15
C GLY A 55 -3.89 -2.95 6.12
N LYS A 56 -3.42 -2.69 4.90
CA LYS A 56 -3.60 -3.61 3.76
C LYS A 56 -2.89 -4.95 3.99
N GLY A 57 -1.71 -4.96 4.61
CA GLY A 57 -0.98 -6.20 4.90
C GLY A 57 -1.69 -7.08 5.94
N THR A 58 -2.17 -6.49 7.02
CA THR A 58 -2.93 -7.22 8.05
C THR A 58 -4.24 -7.77 7.48
N ALA A 59 -4.93 -6.98 6.66
CA ALA A 59 -6.16 -7.42 6.01
C ALA A 59 -5.90 -8.57 5.02
N LEU A 60 -4.83 -8.49 4.24
CA LEU A 60 -4.44 -9.56 3.30
C LEU A 60 -4.06 -10.85 4.05
N ALA A 61 -3.28 -10.74 5.12
CA ALA A 61 -2.91 -11.88 5.96
C ALA A 61 -4.14 -12.56 6.58
N PHE A 62 -5.08 -11.76 7.10
CA PHE A 62 -6.34 -12.27 7.62
C PHE A 62 -7.13 -13.00 6.54
N LEU A 63 -7.27 -12.41 5.34
CA LEU A 63 -8.02 -12.99 4.23
C LEU A 63 -7.38 -14.30 3.73
N ALA A 64 -6.06 -14.33 3.57
CA ALA A 64 -5.34 -15.52 3.16
C ALA A 64 -5.57 -16.67 4.15
N ASN A 65 -5.42 -16.41 5.44
CA ASN A 65 -5.67 -17.39 6.50
C ASN A 65 -7.14 -17.85 6.51
N TYR A 66 -8.09 -16.93 6.39
CA TYR A 66 -9.52 -17.26 6.35
C TYR A 66 -9.91 -18.15 5.18
N LEU A 67 -9.28 -17.95 4.02
CA LEU A 67 -9.49 -18.75 2.80
C LEU A 67 -8.63 -20.02 2.74
N GLY A 68 -7.72 -20.22 3.68
CA GLY A 68 -6.84 -21.38 3.71
C GLY A 68 -5.69 -21.33 2.71
N PHE A 69 -5.26 -20.14 2.29
CA PHE A 69 -4.11 -19.95 1.42
C PHE A 69 -2.83 -19.76 2.21
N GLU A 70 -1.78 -20.45 1.80
CA GLU A 70 -0.43 -20.18 2.27
C GLU A 70 0.12 -18.90 1.64
N ARG A 71 1.07 -18.26 2.30
CA ARG A 71 1.69 -17.02 1.84
C ARG A 71 2.25 -17.11 0.41
N GLU A 72 2.80 -18.28 0.05
CA GLU A 72 3.37 -18.61 -1.25
C GLU A 72 2.34 -18.62 -2.39
N GLN A 73 1.07 -18.70 -2.04
CA GLN A 73 -0.05 -18.68 -3.00
C GLN A 73 -0.65 -17.28 -3.16
N VAL A 74 -0.10 -16.29 -2.45
CA VAL A 74 -0.63 -14.93 -2.45
C VAL A 74 0.19 -14.03 -3.35
N MET A 75 -0.49 -13.35 -4.27
CA MET A 75 0.05 -12.25 -5.08
C MET A 75 -0.60 -10.94 -4.65
N ALA A 76 0.21 -9.88 -4.58
CA ALA A 76 -0.27 -8.52 -4.36
C ALA A 76 0.42 -7.55 -5.32
N MET A 77 -0.32 -6.54 -5.76
CA MET A 77 0.16 -5.49 -6.67
C MET A 77 -0.10 -4.12 -6.03
N GLY A 78 0.83 -3.19 -6.18
CA GLY A 78 0.69 -1.87 -5.60
C GLY A 78 1.67 -0.85 -6.15
N ASP A 79 1.45 0.43 -5.82
CA ASP A 79 2.25 1.55 -6.33
C ASP A 79 2.61 2.61 -5.27
N ALA A 80 1.92 2.63 -4.12
CA ALA A 80 2.07 3.66 -3.09
C ALA A 80 2.54 3.11 -1.73
N GLU A 81 2.92 4.01 -0.81
CA GLU A 81 3.43 3.64 0.51
C GLU A 81 2.43 2.79 1.31
N ASN A 82 1.14 3.07 1.20
CA ASN A 82 0.09 2.32 1.90
C ASN A 82 -0.06 0.87 1.40
N ASP A 83 0.59 0.50 0.30
CA ASP A 83 0.63 -0.87 -0.23
C ASP A 83 1.81 -1.68 0.32
N LEU A 84 2.85 -1.02 0.86
CA LEU A 84 4.08 -1.69 1.28
C LEU A 84 3.81 -2.87 2.21
N SER A 85 2.97 -2.72 3.23
CA SER A 85 2.67 -3.80 4.16
C SER A 85 2.01 -5.01 3.50
N MET A 86 1.19 -4.80 2.48
CA MET A 86 0.57 -5.85 1.67
C MET A 86 1.59 -6.53 0.75
N LEU A 87 2.46 -5.74 0.14
CA LEU A 87 3.51 -6.23 -0.74
C LEU A 87 4.60 -7.01 0.02
N GLU A 88 4.92 -6.58 1.24
CA GLU A 88 5.83 -7.31 2.14
C GLU A 88 5.26 -8.64 2.61
N TYR A 89 3.95 -8.70 2.84
CA TYR A 89 3.27 -9.94 3.21
C TYR A 89 3.23 -10.92 2.05
N ALA A 90 2.82 -10.49 0.85
CA ALA A 90 2.64 -11.36 -0.30
C ALA A 90 3.95 -11.97 -0.77
N TYR A 91 3.97 -13.29 -1.01
CA TYR A 91 5.15 -13.93 -1.59
C TYR A 91 5.42 -13.42 -3.01
N HIS A 92 4.37 -13.27 -3.81
CA HIS A 92 4.45 -12.73 -5.16
C HIS A 92 4.10 -11.23 -5.16
N SER A 93 5.01 -10.42 -4.63
CA SER A 93 4.86 -8.96 -4.63
C SER A 93 5.22 -8.35 -5.98
N VAL A 94 4.35 -7.48 -6.51
CA VAL A 94 4.46 -6.86 -7.82
C VAL A 94 4.34 -5.35 -7.70
N ALA A 95 5.36 -4.63 -8.14
CA ALA A 95 5.31 -3.17 -8.26
C ALA A 95 4.72 -2.77 -9.61
N MET A 96 3.82 -1.80 -9.61
CA MET A 96 3.40 -1.11 -10.83
C MET A 96 4.56 -0.27 -11.39
N ALA A 97 4.62 -0.06 -12.70
CA ALA A 97 5.71 0.75 -13.30
C ALA A 97 5.70 2.21 -12.82
N ASN A 98 4.52 2.74 -12.48
CA ASN A 98 4.36 4.07 -11.88
C ASN A 98 4.59 4.10 -10.36
N ALA A 99 5.01 2.99 -9.75
CA ALA A 99 5.21 2.91 -8.31
C ALA A 99 6.38 3.78 -7.83
N SER A 100 6.30 4.21 -6.56
CA SER A 100 7.39 4.92 -5.91
C SER A 100 8.67 4.05 -5.85
N PRO A 101 9.87 4.66 -5.82
CA PRO A 101 11.13 3.91 -5.74
C PRO A 101 11.19 2.94 -4.56
N ALA A 102 10.55 3.29 -3.44
CA ALA A 102 10.48 2.42 -2.26
C ALA A 102 9.68 1.14 -2.55
N VAL A 103 8.53 1.26 -3.20
CA VAL A 103 7.69 0.13 -3.61
C VAL A 103 8.40 -0.73 -4.66
N GLN A 104 9.02 -0.11 -5.68
CA GLN A 104 9.76 -0.85 -6.71
C GLN A 104 10.89 -1.70 -6.10
N LYS A 105 11.60 -1.16 -5.10
CA LYS A 105 12.68 -1.88 -4.42
C LYS A 105 12.18 -3.02 -3.51
N ALA A 106 10.99 -2.89 -2.95
CA ALA A 106 10.42 -3.87 -2.03
C ALA A 106 9.84 -5.10 -2.73
N CYS A 107 9.51 -4.99 -4.02
CA CYS A 107 8.82 -6.03 -4.77
C CYS A 107 9.75 -6.98 -5.51
N ARG A 108 9.30 -8.25 -5.67
CA ARG A 108 10.01 -9.28 -6.45
C ARG A 108 9.82 -9.13 -7.94
N TYR A 109 8.67 -8.61 -8.36
CA TYR A 109 8.29 -8.48 -9.77
C TYR A 109 7.85 -7.06 -10.07
N GLN A 110 7.83 -6.74 -11.35
CA GLN A 110 7.28 -5.50 -11.87
C GLN A 110 6.31 -5.78 -13.01
N THR A 111 5.33 -4.91 -13.17
CA THR A 111 4.37 -4.92 -14.27
C THR A 111 4.31 -3.54 -14.93
N LEU A 112 3.42 -3.37 -15.90
CA LEU A 112 3.18 -2.09 -16.56
C LEU A 112 2.56 -1.06 -15.60
N SER A 113 2.43 0.18 -16.04
CA SER A 113 1.79 1.24 -15.27
C SER A 113 0.27 1.06 -15.16
N ASN A 114 -0.36 1.85 -14.30
CA ASN A 114 -1.81 1.92 -14.20
C ASN A 114 -2.44 2.36 -15.54
N ASP A 115 -1.81 3.28 -16.29
CA ASP A 115 -2.29 3.77 -17.59
C ASP A 115 -2.13 2.73 -18.70
N GLU A 116 -1.28 1.73 -18.51
CA GLU A 116 -1.01 0.64 -19.44
C GLU A 116 -1.67 -0.70 -19.02
N CYS A 117 -2.68 -0.64 -18.15
CA CYS A 117 -3.38 -1.82 -17.63
C CYS A 117 -2.46 -2.85 -16.94
N GLY A 118 -1.47 -2.40 -16.16
CA GLY A 118 -0.45 -3.25 -15.55
C GLY A 118 -0.99 -4.40 -14.70
N VAL A 119 -2.12 -4.21 -14.01
CA VAL A 119 -2.78 -5.29 -13.24
C VAL A 119 -3.25 -6.41 -14.17
N ALA A 120 -3.96 -6.08 -15.25
CA ALA A 120 -4.43 -7.06 -16.23
C ALA A 120 -3.25 -7.80 -16.88
N ALA A 121 -2.22 -7.07 -17.29
CA ALA A 121 -1.02 -7.67 -17.90
C ALA A 121 -0.33 -8.70 -16.99
N MET A 122 -0.29 -8.43 -15.67
CA MET A 122 0.27 -9.41 -14.72
C MET A 122 -0.64 -10.61 -14.52
N ILE A 123 -1.95 -10.42 -14.46
CA ILE A 123 -2.91 -11.54 -14.36
C ILE A 123 -2.78 -12.45 -15.59
N ASP A 124 -2.77 -11.90 -16.81
CA ASP A 124 -2.61 -12.65 -18.04
C ASP A 124 -1.30 -13.46 -18.05
N ARG A 125 -0.22 -12.85 -17.54
CA ARG A 125 1.07 -13.53 -17.41
C ARG A 125 1.00 -14.74 -16.47
N VAL A 126 0.31 -14.60 -15.34
CA VAL A 126 0.14 -15.72 -14.38
C VAL A 126 -0.71 -16.82 -14.97
N LEU A 127 -1.84 -16.49 -15.61
CA LEU A 127 -2.70 -17.47 -16.25
C LEU A 127 -1.97 -18.26 -17.35
N ALA A 128 -1.19 -17.59 -18.19
CA ALA A 128 -0.37 -18.22 -19.21
C ALA A 128 0.73 -19.18 -18.66
N MET A 129 1.13 -19.01 -17.40
CA MET A 129 2.07 -19.94 -16.73
C MET A 129 1.38 -21.19 -16.19
N GLN A 130 0.08 -21.12 -15.88
CA GLN A 130 -0.70 -22.24 -15.35
C GLN A 130 -1.18 -23.20 -16.45
N GLU A 131 -1.23 -22.75 -17.70
CA GLU A 131 -1.65 -23.55 -18.86
C GLU A 131 -0.52 -24.41 -19.46
N ARG A 132 0.69 -24.38 -18.89
CA ARG A 132 1.87 -25.15 -19.30
C ARG A 132 2.15 -26.33 -18.38
#